data_d9afa00c05c8ce94ef3c6ace4ee810c0
#
_entry.id   d9afa00c05c8ce94ef3c6ace4ee810c0
#
_cell.length_a   1.000
_cell.length_b   1.000
_cell.length_c   1.000
_cell.angle_alpha   90.00
_cell.angle_beta   90.00
_cell.angle_gamma   90.00
#
_symmetry.space_group_name_H-M   'P 1'
#
loop_
_entity.id
_entity.type
_entity.pdbx_description
1 polymer ?
#
loop_
_entity_poly.entity_id
_entity_poly.type
_entity_poly.pdbx_seq_one_letter_code
_entity_poly.pdbx_strand_id
1 'polypeptide(L)'
;MKKTRTTKNVKIRKVVSGSGCHCNIWSWAIYIYWFIILFFIAATFYIIGRGHEFLSPSRRGVLTEETLKQPQDYVDSAKEKIISGDIDAAIMELNAAVDSNANANVYTLRGEAYMQMGDYQKALSDFDSAIEIDGMNSVAFYDRALLNMRLENYDAALIDINNALAAQSMKPMDALTMRDLYAKRGQLNLWMKNWQGAIADYTNSLARSEGKVSADVYAERAEAYTVMGEYQNAINDYTSAVRIIAEQIQATPNQEGRESQSSNAMSYFEKSAALNLKLGNVDLARNDLESAYAISVALNDTESANRIQNLINGLNK
;
A
#
# COMPACT_ATOMS: atom_id res chain seq x y z
N MET A 1 -42.33 43.73 -42.06
CA MET A 1 -42.02 44.22 -43.42
C MET A 1 -41.44 43.00 -44.15
N LYS A 2 -42.25 42.37 -45.03
CA LYS A 2 -42.37 42.56 -46.50
C LYS A 2 -40.97 42.60 -47.11
N LYS A 3 -40.58 41.73 -48.05
CA LYS A 3 -41.05 41.23 -49.34
C LYS A 3 -39.91 40.36 -49.91
N THR A 4 -39.88 39.53 -50.83
CA THR A 4 -40.75 38.93 -51.87
C THR A 4 -39.89 37.99 -52.70
N ARG A 5 -40.52 36.90 -53.10
CA ARG A 5 -40.34 36.05 -54.26
C ARG A 5 -39.53 36.58 -55.42
N THR A 6 -38.79 35.74 -56.12
CA THR A 6 -38.94 35.54 -57.55
C THR A 6 -38.48 34.17 -58.04
N THR A 7 -39.42 33.49 -58.67
CA THR A 7 -39.32 32.30 -59.52
C THR A 7 -38.74 32.66 -60.89
N LYS A 8 -37.94 31.81 -61.53
CA LYS A 8 -37.74 31.76 -62.97
C LYS A 8 -37.74 30.32 -63.47
N ASN A 9 -38.84 30.01 -64.19
CA ASN A 9 -38.99 28.90 -65.12
C ASN A 9 -38.14 29.14 -66.36
N VAL A 10 -37.48 28.11 -66.92
CA VAL A 10 -37.12 28.04 -68.32
C VAL A 10 -37.19 26.58 -68.77
N LYS A 11 -38.22 26.39 -69.55
CA LYS A 11 -38.44 25.59 -70.78
C LYS A 11 -37.57 24.39 -71.17
N ILE A 12 -38.32 23.33 -71.36
CA ILE A 12 -38.09 22.06 -72.07
C ILE A 12 -37.67 22.31 -73.52
N ARG A 13 -36.69 21.55 -74.01
CA ARG A 13 -36.61 21.19 -75.43
C ARG A 13 -36.32 19.65 -75.51
N LYS A 14 -37.31 18.98 -76.09
CA LYS A 14 -37.22 17.67 -76.67
C LYS A 14 -36.29 17.68 -77.89
N VAL A 15 -35.38 16.76 -77.98
CA VAL A 15 -34.85 16.26 -79.24
C VAL A 15 -34.84 14.73 -79.20
N VAL A 16 -35.36 14.16 -80.26
CA VAL A 16 -35.71 12.78 -80.48
C VAL A 16 -34.53 12.04 -81.18
N SER A 17 -34.43 10.79 -80.89
CA SER A 17 -33.91 9.65 -81.69
C SER A 17 -32.39 9.47 -81.82
N GLY A 18 -31.99 8.32 -81.42
CA GLY A 18 -30.75 7.63 -81.74
C GLY A 18 -30.75 6.24 -81.15
N SER A 19 -31.23 5.27 -81.92
CA SER A 19 -31.17 3.87 -81.57
C SER A 19 -29.72 3.40 -81.46
N GLY A 20 -29.29 3.01 -80.27
CA GLY A 20 -28.00 2.38 -80.03
C GLY A 20 -28.13 1.28 -78.98
N CYS A 21 -27.81 0.08 -79.33
CA CYS A 21 -27.78 -1.12 -78.50
C CYS A 21 -27.03 -0.87 -77.19
N HIS A 22 -27.76 -0.69 -76.10
CA HIS A 22 -27.21 -0.88 -74.78
C HIS A 22 -27.29 -2.35 -74.38
N CYS A 23 -26.35 -3.13 -74.91
CA CYS A 23 -26.02 -4.42 -74.36
C CYS A 23 -25.46 -4.28 -72.92
N ASN A 24 -26.30 -4.62 -72.00
CA ASN A 24 -26.00 -5.40 -70.77
C ASN A 24 -24.68 -5.16 -69.96
N ILE A 25 -24.21 -3.96 -69.80
CA ILE A 25 -23.16 -3.71 -68.83
C ILE A 25 -23.70 -3.88 -67.39
N TRP A 26 -24.95 -3.53 -67.17
CA TRP A 26 -25.61 -3.68 -65.86
C TRP A 26 -25.93 -5.13 -65.49
N SER A 27 -26.15 -6.00 -66.47
CA SER A 27 -26.36 -7.43 -66.21
C SER A 27 -25.08 -8.13 -65.70
N TRP A 28 -23.93 -7.77 -66.28
CA TRP A 28 -22.64 -8.31 -65.83
C TRP A 28 -22.22 -7.79 -64.45
N ALA A 29 -22.50 -6.55 -64.11
CA ALA A 29 -22.23 -5.97 -62.76
C ALA A 29 -23.06 -6.66 -61.68
N ILE A 30 -24.31 -7.02 -61.97
CA ILE A 30 -25.15 -7.79 -61.03
C ILE A 30 -24.63 -9.22 -60.85
N TYR A 31 -24.18 -9.88 -61.92
CA TYR A 31 -23.59 -11.19 -61.81
C TYR A 31 -22.27 -11.18 -61.05
N ILE A 32 -21.41 -10.20 -61.26
CA ILE A 32 -20.16 -10.03 -60.52
C ILE A 32 -20.47 -9.74 -59.03
N TYR A 33 -21.45 -8.92 -58.74
CA TYR A 33 -21.85 -8.62 -57.36
C TYR A 33 -22.38 -9.87 -56.62
N TRP A 34 -23.23 -10.69 -57.28
CA TRP A 34 -23.71 -11.94 -56.75
C TRP A 34 -22.58 -12.98 -56.63
N PHE A 35 -21.61 -12.99 -57.54
CA PHE A 35 -20.47 -13.89 -57.47
C PHE A 35 -19.55 -13.55 -56.31
N ILE A 36 -19.35 -12.25 -56.04
CA ILE A 36 -18.59 -11.77 -54.88
C ILE A 36 -19.29 -12.15 -53.58
N ILE A 37 -20.60 -11.95 -53.48
CA ILE A 37 -21.39 -12.35 -52.32
C ILE A 37 -21.33 -13.86 -52.07
N LEU A 38 -21.52 -14.65 -53.11
CA LEU A 38 -21.42 -16.11 -53.02
C LEU A 38 -20.00 -16.58 -52.64
N PHE A 39 -18.98 -15.89 -53.14
CA PHE A 39 -17.60 -16.18 -52.77
C PHE A 39 -17.32 -15.87 -51.27
N PHE A 40 -17.81 -14.75 -50.80
CA PHE A 40 -17.70 -14.44 -49.36
C PHE A 40 -18.53 -15.38 -48.50
N ILE A 41 -19.73 -15.78 -48.90
CA ILE A 41 -20.54 -16.79 -48.21
C ILE A 41 -19.81 -18.14 -48.22
N ALA A 42 -19.26 -18.55 -49.36
CA ALA A 42 -18.51 -19.80 -49.47
C ALA A 42 -17.20 -19.75 -48.66
N ALA A 43 -16.51 -18.61 -48.66
CA ALA A 43 -15.32 -18.39 -47.84
C ALA A 43 -15.62 -18.41 -46.34
N THR A 44 -16.75 -17.81 -45.92
CA THR A 44 -17.20 -17.87 -44.50
C THR A 44 -17.60 -19.30 -44.12
N PHE A 45 -18.31 -20.05 -44.99
CA PHE A 45 -18.61 -21.46 -44.75
C PHE A 45 -17.36 -22.32 -44.77
N TYR A 46 -16.37 -22.01 -45.63
CA TYR A 46 -15.09 -22.72 -45.67
C TYR A 46 -14.25 -22.44 -44.40
N ILE A 47 -14.26 -21.19 -43.94
CA ILE A 47 -13.59 -20.80 -42.68
C ILE A 47 -14.29 -21.44 -41.48
N ILE A 48 -15.64 -21.42 -41.46
CA ILE A 48 -16.45 -22.07 -40.40
C ILE A 48 -16.29 -23.59 -40.47
N GLY A 49 -16.31 -24.20 -41.68
CA GLY A 49 -16.12 -25.63 -41.86
C GLY A 49 -14.72 -26.10 -41.45
N ARG A 50 -13.66 -25.34 -41.81
CA ARG A 50 -12.30 -25.65 -41.34
C ARG A 50 -12.08 -25.34 -39.86
N GLY A 51 -12.81 -24.38 -39.31
CA GLY A 51 -12.84 -24.14 -37.86
C GLY A 51 -13.37 -25.36 -37.09
N HIS A 52 -14.31 -26.11 -37.70
CA HIS A 52 -14.80 -27.38 -37.12
C HIS A 52 -13.83 -28.56 -37.25
N GLU A 53 -12.97 -28.60 -38.27
CA GLU A 53 -11.94 -29.65 -38.37
C GLU A 53 -10.71 -29.40 -37.50
N PHE A 54 -10.42 -28.13 -37.13
CA PHE A 54 -9.37 -27.80 -36.17
C PHE A 54 -9.73 -28.10 -34.72
N LEU A 55 -11.01 -28.34 -34.45
CA LEU A 55 -11.53 -28.76 -33.15
C LEU A 55 -12.03 -30.22 -33.23
N SER A 56 -11.14 -31.16 -33.64
CA SER A 56 -11.42 -32.58 -33.43
C SER A 56 -11.64 -32.85 -31.94
N PRO A 57 -12.64 -33.67 -31.59
CA PRO A 57 -12.95 -33.98 -30.18
C PRO A 57 -11.78 -34.58 -29.40
N SER A 58 -10.76 -35.09 -30.07
CA SER A 58 -9.56 -35.68 -29.49
C SER A 58 -8.48 -34.64 -29.12
N ARG A 59 -8.63 -33.35 -29.48
CA ARG A 59 -7.79 -32.23 -29.07
C ARG A 59 -8.55 -31.14 -28.31
N ARG A 60 -9.82 -31.34 -28.03
CA ARG A 60 -10.42 -30.73 -26.84
C ARG A 60 -9.86 -31.49 -25.65
N GLY A 61 -8.58 -31.29 -25.37
CA GLY A 61 -8.19 -31.32 -23.97
C GLY A 61 -9.18 -30.38 -23.29
N VAL A 62 -10.05 -30.97 -22.54
CA VAL A 62 -11.03 -30.31 -21.71
C VAL A 62 -10.27 -29.18 -21.02
N LEU A 63 -10.41 -27.96 -21.54
CA LEU A 63 -10.28 -26.80 -20.68
C LEU A 63 -11.50 -26.92 -19.78
N THR A 64 -11.40 -27.80 -18.80
CA THR A 64 -12.35 -27.84 -17.69
C THR A 64 -12.30 -26.46 -17.07
N GLU A 65 -13.43 -25.93 -16.65
CA GLU A 65 -13.49 -24.71 -15.84
C GLU A 65 -12.44 -24.72 -14.70
N GLU A 66 -11.96 -25.90 -14.30
CA GLU A 66 -10.87 -26.16 -13.36
C GLU A 66 -9.47 -25.69 -13.82
N THR A 67 -9.23 -25.41 -15.11
CA THR A 67 -7.92 -24.95 -15.60
C THR A 67 -7.83 -23.44 -15.83
N LEU A 68 -8.94 -22.72 -15.75
CA LEU A 68 -8.94 -21.27 -15.76
C LEU A 68 -8.77 -20.79 -14.31
N LYS A 69 -7.56 -20.33 -13.97
CA LYS A 69 -7.34 -19.65 -12.68
C LYS A 69 -8.41 -18.59 -12.48
N GLN A 70 -9.11 -18.66 -11.37
CA GLN A 70 -10.05 -17.62 -10.96
C GLN A 70 -9.26 -16.35 -10.56
N PRO A 71 -9.85 -15.17 -10.64
CA PRO A 71 -9.17 -13.94 -10.22
C PRO A 71 -8.60 -14.05 -8.79
N GLN A 72 -9.29 -14.75 -7.89
CA GLN A 72 -8.82 -14.97 -6.53
C GLN A 72 -7.56 -15.86 -6.46
N ASP A 73 -7.41 -16.84 -7.36
CA ASP A 73 -6.23 -17.72 -7.39
C ASP A 73 -4.95 -16.92 -7.69
N TYR A 74 -5.04 -15.90 -8.56
CA TYR A 74 -3.93 -14.99 -8.82
C TYR A 74 -3.56 -14.16 -7.59
N VAL A 75 -4.56 -13.66 -6.85
CA VAL A 75 -4.36 -12.89 -5.61
C VAL A 75 -3.70 -13.76 -4.54
N ASP A 76 -4.17 -14.98 -4.34
CA ASP A 76 -3.63 -15.87 -3.32
C ASP A 76 -2.20 -16.34 -3.67
N SER A 77 -1.94 -16.65 -4.96
CA SER A 77 -0.60 -16.92 -5.46
C SER A 77 0.35 -15.73 -5.28
N ALA A 78 -0.12 -14.50 -5.53
CA ALA A 78 0.67 -13.30 -5.33
C ALA A 78 1.03 -13.07 -3.86
N LYS A 79 0.09 -13.29 -2.93
CA LYS A 79 0.37 -13.19 -1.49
C LYS A 79 1.45 -14.16 -1.03
N GLU A 80 1.40 -15.41 -1.50
CA GLU A 80 2.46 -16.39 -1.21
C GLU A 80 3.83 -15.94 -1.73
N LYS A 81 3.87 -15.34 -2.92
CA LYS A 81 5.10 -14.81 -3.51
C LYS A 81 5.63 -13.59 -2.77
N ILE A 82 4.75 -12.69 -2.31
CA ILE A 82 5.14 -11.56 -1.45
C ILE A 82 5.78 -12.08 -0.15
N ILE A 83 5.18 -13.09 0.49
CA ILE A 83 5.70 -13.70 1.71
C ILE A 83 7.06 -14.38 1.48
N SER A 84 7.25 -15.02 0.33
CA SER A 84 8.54 -15.64 -0.04
C SER A 84 9.59 -14.65 -0.53
N GLY A 85 9.25 -13.37 -0.72
CA GLY A 85 10.14 -12.33 -1.21
C GLY A 85 10.30 -12.28 -2.74
N ASP A 86 9.55 -13.08 -3.49
CA ASP A 86 9.56 -13.05 -4.97
C ASP A 86 8.59 -11.98 -5.49
N ILE A 87 8.99 -10.72 -5.33
CA ILE A 87 8.12 -9.58 -5.62
C ILE A 87 7.82 -9.44 -7.12
N ASP A 88 8.79 -9.75 -7.99
CA ASP A 88 8.58 -9.71 -9.43
C ASP A 88 7.49 -10.70 -9.87
N ALA A 89 7.54 -11.92 -9.39
CA ALA A 89 6.53 -12.92 -9.69
C ALA A 89 5.16 -12.56 -9.06
N ALA A 90 5.14 -11.94 -7.88
CA ALA A 90 3.91 -11.45 -7.29
C ALA A 90 3.24 -10.37 -8.17
N ILE A 91 4.02 -9.42 -8.69
CA ILE A 91 3.52 -8.38 -9.61
C ILE A 91 2.97 -8.99 -10.90
N MET A 92 3.59 -10.04 -11.44
CA MET A 92 3.07 -10.75 -12.63
C MET A 92 1.68 -11.36 -12.36
N GLU A 93 1.49 -12.02 -11.23
CA GLU A 93 0.19 -12.57 -10.82
C GLU A 93 -0.84 -11.46 -10.58
N LEU A 94 -0.45 -10.35 -9.95
CA LEU A 94 -1.35 -9.22 -9.69
C LEU A 94 -1.73 -8.49 -10.99
N ASN A 95 -0.86 -8.42 -11.99
CA ASN A 95 -1.23 -7.93 -13.32
C ASN A 95 -2.30 -8.82 -13.96
N ALA A 96 -2.15 -10.14 -13.89
CA ALA A 96 -3.17 -11.06 -14.38
C ALA A 96 -4.50 -10.95 -13.60
N ALA A 97 -4.42 -10.68 -12.28
CA ALA A 97 -5.59 -10.41 -11.46
C ALA A 97 -6.30 -9.12 -11.88
N VAL A 98 -5.56 -8.04 -12.16
CA VAL A 98 -6.11 -6.77 -12.68
C VAL A 98 -6.78 -6.98 -14.03
N ASP A 99 -6.15 -7.70 -14.95
CA ASP A 99 -6.70 -7.97 -16.30
C ASP A 99 -7.98 -8.79 -16.23
N SER A 100 -8.13 -9.65 -15.23
CA SER A 100 -9.30 -10.52 -15.06
C SER A 100 -10.41 -9.91 -14.23
N ASN A 101 -10.10 -9.18 -13.18
CA ASN A 101 -11.04 -8.53 -12.27
C ASN A 101 -10.37 -7.42 -11.46
N ALA A 102 -10.24 -6.23 -12.03
CA ALA A 102 -9.70 -5.06 -11.36
C ALA A 102 -10.62 -4.62 -10.21
N ASN A 103 -10.16 -4.75 -8.98
CA ASN A 103 -10.86 -4.28 -7.78
C ASN A 103 -9.89 -3.61 -6.81
N ALA A 104 -10.42 -2.91 -5.81
CA ALA A 104 -9.62 -2.13 -4.88
C ALA A 104 -8.56 -2.95 -4.15
N ASN A 105 -8.87 -4.19 -3.75
CA ASN A 105 -7.93 -5.06 -3.05
C ASN A 105 -6.75 -5.48 -3.94
N VAL A 106 -6.99 -5.79 -5.22
CA VAL A 106 -5.93 -6.15 -6.18
C VAL A 106 -4.98 -4.99 -6.39
N TYR A 107 -5.52 -3.77 -6.58
CA TYR A 107 -4.69 -2.56 -6.71
C TYR A 107 -3.91 -2.28 -5.42
N THR A 108 -4.52 -2.41 -4.24
CA THR A 108 -3.82 -2.22 -2.96
C THR A 108 -2.63 -3.18 -2.85
N LEU A 109 -2.83 -4.48 -3.08
CA LEU A 109 -1.77 -5.48 -3.03
C LEU A 109 -0.65 -5.24 -4.07
N ARG A 110 -1.01 -4.78 -5.29
CA ARG A 110 -0.01 -4.48 -6.31
C ARG A 110 0.78 -3.21 -5.96
N GLY A 111 0.12 -2.22 -5.38
CA GLY A 111 0.75 -1.03 -4.83
C GLY A 111 1.74 -1.38 -3.72
N GLU A 112 1.37 -2.27 -2.78
CA GLU A 112 2.29 -2.79 -1.75
C GLU A 112 3.51 -3.49 -2.37
N ALA A 113 3.31 -4.33 -3.38
CA ALA A 113 4.39 -5.01 -4.07
C ALA A 113 5.32 -4.01 -4.80
N TYR A 114 4.78 -3.02 -5.50
CA TYR A 114 5.59 -1.94 -6.09
C TYR A 114 6.33 -1.12 -5.04
N MET A 115 5.72 -0.85 -3.89
CA MET A 115 6.38 -0.14 -2.78
C MET A 115 7.57 -0.95 -2.24
N GLN A 116 7.45 -2.27 -2.12
CA GLN A 116 8.55 -3.15 -1.71
C GLN A 116 9.67 -3.20 -2.77
N MET A 117 9.33 -3.18 -4.04
CA MET A 117 10.29 -3.10 -5.15
C MET A 117 10.99 -1.73 -5.23
N GLY A 118 10.41 -0.68 -4.63
CA GLY A 118 10.91 0.70 -4.70
C GLY A 118 10.35 1.50 -5.90
N ASP A 119 9.39 0.94 -6.64
CA ASP A 119 8.70 1.68 -7.72
C ASP A 119 7.55 2.51 -7.15
N TYR A 120 7.91 3.59 -6.46
CA TYR A 120 6.99 4.42 -5.70
C TYR A 120 5.94 5.11 -6.57
N GLN A 121 6.24 5.40 -7.84
CA GLN A 121 5.28 6.03 -8.76
C GLN A 121 4.14 5.07 -9.12
N LYS A 122 4.46 3.81 -9.42
CA LYS A 122 3.43 2.81 -9.68
C LYS A 122 2.64 2.48 -8.41
N ALA A 123 3.30 2.41 -7.26
CA ALA A 123 2.63 2.19 -5.99
C ALA A 123 1.59 3.30 -5.71
N LEU A 124 1.95 4.58 -5.87
CA LEU A 124 1.01 5.70 -5.72
C LEU A 124 -0.18 5.57 -6.68
N SER A 125 0.09 5.29 -7.96
CA SER A 125 -0.97 5.12 -8.97
C SER A 125 -1.95 3.98 -8.63
N ASP A 126 -1.44 2.88 -8.08
CA ASP A 126 -2.27 1.75 -7.68
C ASP A 126 -3.09 2.05 -6.43
N PHE A 127 -2.52 2.72 -5.44
CA PHE A 127 -3.28 3.17 -4.27
C PHE A 127 -4.36 4.19 -4.65
N ASP A 128 -4.07 5.11 -5.58
CA ASP A 128 -5.07 6.05 -6.10
C ASP A 128 -6.22 5.31 -6.78
N SER A 129 -5.91 4.30 -7.61
CA SER A 129 -6.92 3.46 -8.27
C SER A 129 -7.75 2.66 -7.25
N ALA A 130 -7.12 2.12 -6.20
CA ALA A 130 -7.81 1.42 -5.14
C ALA A 130 -8.81 2.32 -4.39
N ILE A 131 -8.41 3.55 -4.08
CA ILE A 131 -9.23 4.55 -3.39
C ILE A 131 -10.36 5.06 -4.30
N GLU A 132 -10.11 5.21 -5.59
CA GLU A 132 -11.14 5.59 -6.57
C GLU A 132 -12.24 4.53 -6.67
N ILE A 133 -11.88 3.24 -6.63
CA ILE A 133 -12.83 2.13 -6.67
C ILE A 133 -13.57 1.97 -5.34
N ASP A 134 -12.86 2.05 -4.21
CA ASP A 134 -13.44 1.97 -2.87
C ASP A 134 -12.91 3.10 -1.99
N GLY A 135 -13.63 4.21 -1.95
CA GLY A 135 -13.32 5.38 -1.12
C GLY A 135 -13.36 5.14 0.40
N MET A 136 -13.67 3.90 0.84
CA MET A 136 -13.63 3.46 2.23
C MET A 136 -12.53 2.40 2.47
N ASN A 137 -11.60 2.22 1.53
CA ASN A 137 -10.47 1.31 1.68
C ASN A 137 -9.42 1.90 2.64
N SER A 138 -9.57 1.61 3.93
CA SER A 138 -8.66 2.10 4.98
C SER A 138 -7.22 1.62 4.78
N VAL A 139 -7.01 0.43 4.19
CA VAL A 139 -5.67 -0.13 3.92
C VAL A 139 -4.98 0.67 2.83
N ALA A 140 -5.66 0.96 1.71
CA ALA A 140 -5.09 1.75 0.63
C ALA A 140 -4.70 3.18 1.07
N PHE A 141 -5.55 3.83 1.88
CA PHE A 141 -5.19 5.11 2.50
C PHE A 141 -3.96 4.98 3.40
N TYR A 142 -3.92 3.94 4.24
CA TYR A 142 -2.80 3.71 5.14
C TYR A 142 -1.49 3.47 4.40
N ASP A 143 -1.49 2.63 3.37
CA ASP A 143 -0.28 2.30 2.61
C ASP A 143 0.20 3.49 1.79
N ARG A 144 -0.73 4.29 1.23
CA ARG A 144 -0.37 5.54 0.57
C ARG A 144 0.21 6.55 1.56
N ALA A 145 -0.29 6.59 2.79
CA ALA A 145 0.28 7.41 3.85
C ALA A 145 1.70 6.97 4.21
N LEU A 146 1.95 5.65 4.36
CA LEU A 146 3.29 5.13 4.63
C LEU A 146 4.27 5.50 3.52
N LEU A 147 3.82 5.42 2.26
CA LEU A 147 4.63 5.82 1.12
C LEU A 147 4.90 7.33 1.12
N ASN A 148 3.88 8.16 1.39
CA ASN A 148 4.04 9.60 1.53
C ASN A 148 4.99 9.98 2.69
N MET A 149 4.93 9.26 3.83
CA MET A 149 5.89 9.43 4.93
C MET A 149 7.32 9.13 4.49
N ARG A 150 7.52 8.05 3.72
CA ARG A 150 8.84 7.69 3.18
C ARG A 150 9.38 8.73 2.19
N LEU A 151 8.48 9.39 1.45
CA LEU A 151 8.80 10.47 0.50
C LEU A 151 8.86 11.85 1.18
N GLU A 152 8.73 11.91 2.51
CA GLU A 152 8.71 13.12 3.33
C GLU A 152 7.54 14.08 3.01
N ASN A 153 6.50 13.57 2.34
CA ASN A 153 5.26 14.30 2.04
C ASN A 153 4.30 14.25 3.25
N TYR A 154 4.70 14.81 4.37
CA TYR A 154 4.01 14.62 5.66
C TYR A 154 2.57 15.15 5.69
N ASP A 155 2.30 16.27 5.00
CA ASP A 155 0.93 16.80 4.91
C ASP A 155 -0.01 15.85 4.18
N ALA A 156 0.43 15.26 3.06
CA ALA A 156 -0.34 14.27 2.32
C ALA A 156 -0.54 13.00 3.15
N ALA A 157 0.51 12.54 3.84
CA ALA A 157 0.44 11.39 4.74
C ALA A 157 -0.59 11.63 5.87
N LEU A 158 -0.65 12.83 6.44
CA LEU A 158 -1.61 13.16 7.51
C LEU A 158 -3.06 13.13 7.00
N ILE A 159 -3.31 13.62 5.81
CA ILE A 159 -4.63 13.53 5.16
C ILE A 159 -5.02 12.06 5.00
N ASP A 160 -4.12 11.24 4.47
CA ASP A 160 -4.38 9.83 4.23
C ASP A 160 -4.62 9.04 5.53
N ILE A 161 -3.83 9.26 6.57
CA ILE A 161 -4.05 8.62 7.88
C ILE A 161 -5.40 9.04 8.48
N ASN A 162 -5.80 10.29 8.35
CA ASN A 162 -7.11 10.74 8.81
C ASN A 162 -8.26 10.07 8.04
N ASN A 163 -8.11 9.92 6.73
CA ASN A 163 -9.08 9.19 5.89
C ASN A 163 -9.11 7.71 6.26
N ALA A 164 -7.96 7.07 6.50
CA ALA A 164 -7.86 5.70 6.96
C ALA A 164 -8.57 5.50 8.32
N LEU A 165 -8.38 6.41 9.28
CA LEU A 165 -9.06 6.38 10.57
C LEU A 165 -10.59 6.51 10.42
N ALA A 166 -11.07 7.41 9.56
CA ALA A 166 -12.48 7.58 9.29
C ALA A 166 -13.06 6.33 8.61
N ALA A 167 -12.40 5.81 7.57
CA ALA A 167 -12.80 4.61 6.86
C ALA A 167 -12.83 3.39 7.79
N GLN A 168 -11.78 3.17 8.58
CA GLN A 168 -11.67 2.06 9.52
C GLN A 168 -12.75 2.09 10.61
N SER A 169 -13.19 3.28 11.03
CA SER A 169 -14.28 3.41 12.01
C SER A 169 -15.65 3.06 11.44
N MET A 170 -15.84 3.24 10.14
CA MET A 170 -17.12 3.01 9.44
C MET A 170 -17.19 1.62 8.78
N LYS A 171 -16.07 1.15 8.23
CA LYS A 171 -15.92 -0.13 7.55
C LYS A 171 -14.61 -0.78 8.01
N PRO A 172 -14.58 -1.47 9.15
CA PRO A 172 -13.36 -2.11 9.65
C PRO A 172 -12.82 -3.17 8.68
N MET A 173 -11.51 -3.18 8.51
CA MET A 173 -10.78 -4.20 7.76
C MET A 173 -9.80 -4.93 8.70
N ASP A 174 -9.74 -6.26 8.60
CA ASP A 174 -8.96 -7.11 9.52
C ASP A 174 -7.44 -6.85 9.44
N ALA A 175 -6.97 -6.42 8.27
CA ALA A 175 -5.54 -6.16 8.02
C ALA A 175 -5.00 -4.95 8.79
N LEU A 176 -5.86 -4.06 9.30
CA LEU A 176 -5.46 -2.81 9.92
C LEU A 176 -6.31 -2.54 11.17
N THR A 177 -5.67 -2.09 12.24
CA THR A 177 -6.37 -1.75 13.48
C THR A 177 -6.37 -0.25 13.76
N MET A 178 -7.37 0.22 14.50
CA MET A 178 -7.40 1.60 15.00
C MET A 178 -6.15 1.93 15.85
N ARG A 179 -5.62 0.94 16.58
CA ARG A 179 -4.38 1.06 17.33
C ARG A 179 -3.21 1.45 16.42
N ASP A 180 -3.04 0.72 15.29
CA ASP A 180 -1.93 0.92 14.37
C ASP A 180 -2.03 2.28 13.67
N LEU A 181 -3.24 2.68 13.30
CA LEU A 181 -3.50 3.99 12.71
C LEU A 181 -3.16 5.13 13.66
N TYR A 182 -3.57 5.03 14.94
CA TYR A 182 -3.19 6.03 15.94
C TYR A 182 -1.67 6.05 16.18
N ALA A 183 -1.01 4.89 16.24
CA ALA A 183 0.44 4.84 16.39
C ALA A 183 1.16 5.53 15.22
N LYS A 184 0.73 5.28 13.99
CA LYS A 184 1.32 5.91 12.79
C LYS A 184 1.04 7.41 12.71
N ARG A 185 -0.15 7.85 13.09
CA ARG A 185 -0.44 9.29 13.16
C ARG A 185 0.37 9.97 14.28
N GLY A 186 0.57 9.29 15.39
CA GLY A 186 1.46 9.74 16.46
C GLY A 186 2.89 9.95 15.96
N GLN A 187 3.44 8.98 15.24
CA GLN A 187 4.77 9.06 14.63
C GLN A 187 4.87 10.23 13.63
N LEU A 188 3.86 10.41 12.79
CA LEU A 188 3.80 11.51 11.86
C LEU A 188 3.75 12.86 12.57
N ASN A 189 2.90 12.99 13.61
CA ASN A 189 2.83 14.18 14.46
C ASN A 189 4.18 14.48 15.14
N LEU A 190 4.91 13.43 15.57
CA LEU A 190 6.26 13.58 16.15
C LEU A 190 7.23 14.19 15.12
N TRP A 191 7.25 13.68 13.89
CA TRP A 191 8.12 14.20 12.81
C TRP A 191 7.74 15.62 12.41
N MET A 192 6.47 15.94 12.40
CA MET A 192 5.95 17.30 12.18
C MET A 192 6.12 18.23 13.41
N LYS A 193 6.74 17.74 14.50
CA LYS A 193 6.94 18.46 15.76
C LYS A 193 5.64 18.90 16.45
N ASN A 194 4.54 18.22 16.16
CA ASN A 194 3.27 18.37 16.86
C ASN A 194 3.25 17.44 18.09
N TRP A 195 4.03 17.80 19.11
CA TRP A 195 4.25 16.96 20.30
C TRP A 195 2.96 16.59 21.03
N GLN A 196 2.04 17.55 21.15
CA GLN A 196 0.77 17.34 21.82
C GLN A 196 -0.14 16.38 21.03
N GLY A 197 -0.17 16.51 19.72
CA GLY A 197 -0.85 15.56 18.82
C GLY A 197 -0.27 14.16 18.93
N ALA A 198 1.07 14.05 18.94
CA ALA A 198 1.76 12.77 19.10
C ALA A 198 1.39 12.08 20.42
N ILE A 199 1.46 12.80 21.56
CA ILE A 199 1.07 12.27 22.88
C ILE A 199 -0.37 11.77 22.89
N ALA A 200 -1.31 12.54 22.32
CA ALA A 200 -2.71 12.15 22.24
C ALA A 200 -2.91 10.89 21.42
N ASP A 201 -2.25 10.80 20.27
CA ASP A 201 -2.37 9.65 19.37
C ASP A 201 -1.74 8.38 19.94
N TYR A 202 -0.54 8.46 20.52
CA TYR A 202 0.06 7.31 21.19
C TYR A 202 -0.75 6.85 22.40
N THR A 203 -1.35 7.79 23.14
CA THR A 203 -2.26 7.45 24.25
C THR A 203 -3.50 6.70 23.72
N ASN A 204 -4.06 7.12 22.59
CA ASN A 204 -5.16 6.42 21.93
C ASN A 204 -4.77 5.04 21.41
N SER A 205 -3.56 4.88 20.89
CA SER A 205 -3.00 3.60 20.46
C SER A 205 -2.85 2.65 21.64
N LEU A 206 -2.23 3.10 22.72
CA LEU A 206 -2.02 2.31 23.95
C LEU A 206 -3.34 1.87 24.60
N ALA A 207 -4.33 2.75 24.62
CA ALA A 207 -5.66 2.43 25.17
C ALA A 207 -6.39 1.32 24.38
N ARG A 208 -5.99 1.04 23.12
CA ARG A 208 -6.59 0.03 22.23
C ARG A 208 -5.74 -1.21 22.03
N SER A 209 -4.66 -1.35 22.78
CA SER A 209 -3.64 -2.38 22.51
C SER A 209 -4.03 -3.79 22.98
N GLU A 210 -5.06 -3.95 23.79
CA GLU A 210 -5.55 -5.26 24.30
C GLU A 210 -4.42 -6.20 24.77
N GLY A 211 -3.38 -5.64 25.40
CA GLY A 211 -2.21 -6.36 25.88
C GLY A 211 -1.09 -6.58 24.84
N LYS A 212 -1.30 -6.25 23.58
CA LYS A 212 -0.25 -6.29 22.53
C LYS A 212 0.40 -4.92 22.38
N VAL A 213 1.12 -4.48 23.38
CA VAL A 213 1.75 -3.16 23.37
C VAL A 213 3.14 -3.23 22.76
N SER A 214 3.49 -2.29 21.87
CA SER A 214 4.86 -2.11 21.41
C SER A 214 5.66 -1.23 22.36
N ALA A 215 6.89 -1.60 22.64
CA ALA A 215 7.84 -0.79 23.38
C ALA A 215 8.09 0.57 22.68
N ASP A 216 8.11 0.56 21.36
CA ASP A 216 8.36 1.76 20.54
C ASP A 216 7.29 2.84 20.77
N VAL A 217 6.01 2.46 20.90
CA VAL A 217 4.92 3.42 21.14
C VAL A 217 5.11 4.17 22.47
N TYR A 218 5.57 3.46 23.51
CA TYR A 218 5.93 4.12 24.77
C TYR A 218 7.16 5.00 24.61
N ALA A 219 8.21 4.52 23.95
CA ALA A 219 9.44 5.28 23.78
C ALA A 219 9.24 6.56 22.96
N GLU A 220 8.47 6.47 21.88
CA GLU A 220 8.14 7.63 21.03
C GLU A 220 7.25 8.64 21.78
N ARG A 221 6.31 8.18 22.62
CA ARG A 221 5.53 9.07 23.48
C ARG A 221 6.41 9.74 24.56
N ALA A 222 7.36 8.99 25.11
CA ALA A 222 8.34 9.53 26.05
C ALA A 222 9.20 10.64 25.44
N GLU A 223 9.56 10.51 24.15
CA GLU A 223 10.27 11.58 23.43
C GLU A 223 9.41 12.85 23.33
N ALA A 224 8.13 12.72 22.99
CA ALA A 224 7.22 13.85 22.94
C ALA A 224 7.06 14.50 24.33
N TYR A 225 6.87 13.72 25.41
CA TYR A 225 6.83 14.21 26.78
C TYR A 225 8.13 14.91 27.18
N THR A 226 9.28 14.39 26.77
CA THR A 226 10.59 14.98 27.05
C THR A 226 10.70 16.40 26.47
N VAL A 227 10.25 16.59 25.22
CA VAL A 227 10.27 17.90 24.58
C VAL A 227 9.27 18.86 25.24
N MET A 228 8.13 18.36 25.67
CA MET A 228 7.13 19.13 26.39
C MET A 228 7.53 19.48 27.84
N GLY A 229 8.66 18.95 28.34
CA GLY A 229 9.12 19.15 29.73
C GLY A 229 8.38 18.28 30.75
N GLU A 230 7.56 17.36 30.33
CA GLU A 230 6.81 16.43 31.20
C GLU A 230 7.70 15.20 31.56
N TYR A 231 8.82 15.49 32.21
CA TYR A 231 9.90 14.53 32.44
C TYR A 231 9.46 13.29 33.22
N GLN A 232 8.57 13.42 34.22
CA GLN A 232 8.10 12.25 34.95
C GLN A 232 7.27 11.31 34.07
N ASN A 233 6.43 11.85 33.18
CA ASN A 233 5.66 11.04 32.25
C ASN A 233 6.59 10.30 31.26
N ALA A 234 7.63 11.00 30.77
CA ALA A 234 8.63 10.38 29.89
C ALA A 234 9.39 9.23 30.58
N ILE A 235 9.81 9.40 31.84
CA ILE A 235 10.49 8.35 32.64
C ILE A 235 9.57 7.13 32.78
N ASN A 236 8.31 7.34 33.14
CA ASN A 236 7.33 6.26 33.28
C ASN A 236 7.15 5.47 31.96
N ASP A 237 7.13 6.17 30.83
CA ASP A 237 7.01 5.56 29.52
C ASP A 237 8.29 4.79 29.13
N TYR A 238 9.49 5.34 29.33
CA TYR A 238 10.73 4.59 29.11
C TYR A 238 10.82 3.35 29.98
N THR A 239 10.42 3.43 31.25
CA THR A 239 10.35 2.26 32.15
C THR A 239 9.38 1.20 31.62
N SER A 240 8.23 1.63 31.08
CA SER A 240 7.25 0.72 30.46
C SER A 240 7.82 0.05 29.21
N ALA A 241 8.53 0.80 28.37
CA ALA A 241 9.19 0.28 27.17
C ALA A 241 10.23 -0.78 27.53
N VAL A 242 11.09 -0.49 28.51
CA VAL A 242 12.11 -1.46 29.00
C VAL A 242 11.48 -2.75 29.52
N ARG A 243 10.40 -2.65 30.30
CA ARG A 243 9.68 -3.83 30.82
C ARG A 243 9.16 -4.71 29.68
N ILE A 244 8.57 -4.11 28.65
CA ILE A 244 8.07 -4.85 27.47
C ILE A 244 9.22 -5.51 26.73
N ILE A 245 10.33 -4.80 26.52
CA ILE A 245 11.54 -5.37 25.88
C ILE A 245 12.06 -6.57 26.69
N ALA A 246 12.12 -6.48 28.01
CA ALA A 246 12.57 -7.58 28.84
C ALA A 246 11.69 -8.84 28.69
N GLU A 247 10.38 -8.67 28.56
CA GLU A 247 9.45 -9.77 28.24
C GLU A 247 9.66 -10.31 26.82
N GLN A 248 9.91 -9.46 25.84
CA GLN A 248 10.11 -9.82 24.43
C GLN A 248 11.42 -10.57 24.21
N ILE A 249 12.52 -10.16 24.85
CA ILE A 249 13.84 -10.82 24.75
C ILE A 249 13.74 -12.31 25.11
N GLN A 250 12.94 -12.67 26.13
CA GLN A 250 12.73 -14.05 26.53
C GLN A 250 12.05 -14.89 25.45
N ALA A 251 11.20 -14.26 24.64
CA ALA A 251 10.46 -14.91 23.55
C ALA A 251 11.21 -14.87 22.21
N THR A 252 12.26 -14.06 22.08
CA THR A 252 13.00 -13.88 20.82
C THR A 252 13.99 -15.02 20.59
N PRO A 253 13.85 -15.81 19.50
CA PRO A 253 14.63 -17.04 19.33
C PRO A 253 16.07 -16.79 18.87
N ASN A 254 16.32 -15.72 18.08
CA ASN A 254 17.63 -15.41 17.51
C ASN A 254 18.43 -14.45 18.39
N GLN A 255 19.76 -14.57 18.32
CA GLN A 255 20.67 -13.73 19.10
C GLN A 255 20.67 -12.28 18.64
N GLU A 256 20.68 -12.02 17.34
CA GLU A 256 20.70 -10.68 16.77
C GLU A 256 19.48 -9.85 17.20
N GLY A 257 18.29 -10.46 17.17
CA GLY A 257 17.06 -9.80 17.65
C GLY A 257 17.12 -9.45 19.14
N ARG A 258 17.68 -10.34 19.98
CA ARG A 258 17.87 -10.05 21.41
C ARG A 258 18.89 -8.95 21.64
N GLU A 259 19.98 -8.91 20.88
CA GLU A 259 20.98 -7.85 20.95
C GLU A 259 20.40 -6.49 20.57
N SER A 260 19.64 -6.43 19.47
CA SER A 260 18.95 -5.21 19.04
C SER A 260 17.96 -4.69 20.10
N GLN A 261 17.14 -5.58 20.67
CA GLN A 261 16.21 -5.22 21.74
C GLN A 261 16.94 -4.75 23.01
N SER A 262 18.03 -5.42 23.37
CA SER A 262 18.86 -5.02 24.51
C SER A 262 19.50 -3.65 24.30
N SER A 263 19.96 -3.34 23.09
CA SER A 263 20.50 -2.01 22.74
C SER A 263 19.43 -0.92 22.89
N ASN A 264 18.19 -1.18 22.48
CA ASN A 264 17.08 -0.25 22.69
C ASN A 264 16.81 -0.04 24.19
N ALA A 265 16.77 -1.11 24.99
CA ALA A 265 16.58 -1.01 26.43
C ALA A 265 17.69 -0.19 27.10
N MET A 266 18.95 -0.40 26.71
CA MET A 266 20.09 0.40 27.17
C MET A 266 19.89 1.89 26.89
N SER A 267 19.50 2.24 25.66
CA SER A 267 19.22 3.63 25.27
C SER A 267 18.08 4.25 26.10
N TYR A 268 17.04 3.47 26.41
CA TYR A 268 15.91 3.99 27.22
C TYR A 268 16.31 4.21 28.67
N PHE A 269 17.15 3.35 29.25
CA PHE A 269 17.73 3.60 30.58
C PHE A 269 18.58 4.88 30.60
N GLU A 270 19.42 5.10 29.59
CA GLU A 270 20.22 6.34 29.52
C GLU A 270 19.35 7.59 29.39
N LYS A 271 18.30 7.53 28.55
CA LYS A 271 17.35 8.64 28.42
C LYS A 271 16.60 8.91 29.74
N SER A 272 16.15 7.84 30.43
CA SER A 272 15.51 7.94 31.74
C SER A 272 16.46 8.55 32.79
N ALA A 273 17.70 8.11 32.84
CA ALA A 273 18.73 8.65 33.74
C ALA A 273 18.93 10.16 33.52
N ALA A 274 19.04 10.58 32.25
CA ALA A 274 19.20 12.00 31.95
C ALA A 274 18.01 12.86 32.43
N LEU A 275 16.80 12.31 32.34
CA LEU A 275 15.59 12.99 32.85
C LEU A 275 15.52 12.98 34.36
N ASN A 276 15.90 11.88 35.02
CA ASN A 276 16.01 11.80 36.49
C ASN A 276 17.02 12.84 37.03
N LEU A 277 18.15 13.04 36.33
CA LEU A 277 19.10 14.12 36.69
C LEU A 277 18.48 15.52 36.56
N LYS A 278 17.70 15.77 35.53
CA LYS A 278 16.98 17.06 35.39
C LYS A 278 15.98 17.32 36.52
N LEU A 279 15.42 16.24 37.08
CA LEU A 279 14.50 16.31 38.22
C LEU A 279 15.23 16.31 39.58
N GLY A 280 16.56 16.18 39.59
CA GLY A 280 17.36 16.08 40.82
C GLY A 280 17.34 14.70 41.48
N ASN A 281 16.82 13.67 40.79
CA ASN A 281 16.69 12.31 41.31
C ASN A 281 18.00 11.52 41.03
N VAL A 282 19.10 11.91 41.69
CA VAL A 282 20.45 11.37 41.36
C VAL A 282 20.54 9.87 41.62
N ASP A 283 19.90 9.33 42.65
CA ASP A 283 19.96 7.89 42.94
C ASP A 283 19.19 7.08 41.90
N LEU A 284 18.05 7.56 41.40
CA LEU A 284 17.31 6.92 40.33
C LEU A 284 18.11 6.94 39.00
N ALA A 285 18.73 8.09 38.71
CA ALA A 285 19.58 8.21 37.55
C ALA A 285 20.78 7.25 37.59
N ARG A 286 21.36 7.05 38.77
CA ARG A 286 22.44 6.09 38.98
C ARG A 286 21.95 4.66 38.70
N ASN A 287 20.83 4.24 39.25
CA ASN A 287 20.26 2.91 39.03
C ASN A 287 19.98 2.65 37.55
N ASP A 288 19.44 3.65 36.84
CA ASP A 288 19.22 3.56 35.40
C ASP A 288 20.54 3.38 34.63
N LEU A 289 21.59 4.17 34.97
CA LEU A 289 22.91 4.05 34.34
C LEU A 289 23.59 2.72 34.67
N GLU A 290 23.46 2.20 35.88
CA GLU A 290 23.99 0.88 36.24
C GLU A 290 23.30 -0.24 35.44
N SER A 291 22.00 -0.12 35.21
CA SER A 291 21.25 -1.03 34.35
C SER A 291 21.73 -0.96 32.90
N ALA A 292 21.91 0.25 32.35
CA ALA A 292 22.47 0.45 31.01
C ALA A 292 23.90 -0.10 30.89
N TYR A 293 24.74 0.10 31.92
CA TYR A 293 26.09 -0.43 31.97
C TYR A 293 26.08 -1.96 31.92
N ALA A 294 25.24 -2.60 32.71
CA ALA A 294 25.14 -4.07 32.72
C ALA A 294 24.77 -4.63 31.35
N ILE A 295 23.88 -3.95 30.63
CA ILE A 295 23.51 -4.32 29.27
C ILE A 295 24.70 -4.14 28.30
N SER A 296 25.41 -3.01 28.38
CA SER A 296 26.57 -2.75 27.50
C SER A 296 27.67 -3.80 27.68
N VAL A 297 27.92 -4.24 28.91
CA VAL A 297 28.86 -5.32 29.21
C VAL A 297 28.36 -6.66 28.63
N ALA A 298 27.08 -6.98 28.76
CA ALA A 298 26.49 -8.20 28.20
C ALA A 298 26.52 -8.24 26.67
N LEU A 299 26.44 -7.07 26.02
CA LEU A 299 26.56 -6.91 24.55
C LEU A 299 28.03 -6.86 24.08
N ASN A 300 29.01 -6.87 24.98
CA ASN A 300 30.45 -6.62 24.70
C ASN A 300 30.69 -5.24 24.05
N ASP A 301 29.80 -4.27 24.26
CA ASP A 301 29.93 -2.89 23.80
C ASP A 301 30.82 -2.09 24.78
N THR A 302 32.14 -2.21 24.59
CA THR A 302 33.14 -1.59 25.48
C THR A 302 33.12 -0.06 25.39
N GLU A 303 32.69 0.53 24.26
CA GLU A 303 32.59 1.99 24.11
C GLU A 303 31.47 2.55 24.97
N SER A 304 30.27 2.00 24.85
CA SER A 304 29.13 2.38 25.70
C SER A 304 29.40 2.11 27.16
N ALA A 305 29.99 0.95 27.52
CA ALA A 305 30.34 0.63 28.88
C ALA A 305 31.26 1.68 29.51
N ASN A 306 32.35 2.05 28.83
CA ASN A 306 33.26 3.09 29.31
C ASN A 306 32.59 4.45 29.45
N ARG A 307 31.77 4.85 28.47
CA ARG A 307 31.03 6.11 28.50
C ARG A 307 30.07 6.17 29.68
N ILE A 308 29.28 5.12 29.87
CA ILE A 308 28.30 5.04 30.97
C ILE A 308 28.99 4.99 32.33
N GLN A 309 30.08 4.23 32.47
CA GLN A 309 30.86 4.18 33.70
C GLN A 309 31.41 5.55 34.10
N ASN A 310 31.86 6.34 33.13
CA ASN A 310 32.31 7.71 33.39
C ASN A 310 31.16 8.61 33.87
N LEU A 311 29.96 8.44 33.35
CA LEU A 311 28.76 9.16 33.82
C LEU A 311 28.45 8.79 35.29
N ILE A 312 28.45 7.48 35.63
CA ILE A 312 28.24 7.01 36.99
C ILE A 312 29.27 7.59 37.96
N ASN A 313 30.55 7.58 37.57
CA ASN A 313 31.64 8.14 38.37
C ASN A 313 31.49 9.66 38.58
N GLY A 314 30.92 10.37 37.61
CA GLY A 314 30.60 11.78 37.69
C GLY A 314 29.52 12.14 38.70
N LEU A 315 28.58 11.22 38.99
CA LEU A 315 27.51 11.40 39.97
C LEU A 315 28.00 11.27 41.43
N ASN A 316 29.22 10.82 41.67
CA ASN A 316 29.81 10.64 42.97
C ASN A 316 30.64 11.84 43.44
N LYS A 317 30.71 12.91 42.62
CA LYS A 317 31.42 14.17 42.91
C LYS A 317 30.47 15.27 43.32
#